data_1be42c16c5b8222093653aec15b48aff
#
_entry.id   1be42c16c5b8222093653aec15b48aff
#
_cell.length_a   1.000
_cell.length_b   1.000
_cell.length_c   1.000
_cell.angle_alpha   90.00
_cell.angle_beta   90.00
_cell.angle_gamma   90.00
#
_symmetry.space_group_name_H-M   'P 1'
#
loop_
_entity.id
_entity.type
_entity.pdbx_description
1 polymer ?
#
loop_
_entity_poly.entity_id
_entity_poly.type
_entity_poly.pdbx_seq_one_letter_code
_entity_poly.pdbx_strand_id
1 'polypeptide(L)'
;MGEGDAIWAPSILPHSTLSTLSHHPELHFGGKMESKVSEGGLNVTLTIRLLMHGKEVGSIIGKKGETVKKMREESGARINISEGNCPERIVTITGPTDAIFKAFAMIAYKFEEDIINSMSNSPATSKPPVTLRLVVPASQCGSLIGKGGSKIKEIRESTGAQVQVAGDMLPNSTERAVTISGTPDAIIQCVKQICVVMLESPPKGATIPYRPKPASTPVIFAGGQAYTIQGQYAIPHPDVWMPAHRPALMNSPFPMIL
;
A
#
# COMPACT_ATOMS: atom_id res chain seq x y z
N MET A 1 10.24 55.83 54.46
CA MET A 1 11.49 55.15 54.76
C MET A 1 11.33 53.76 54.21
N GLY A 2 11.87 53.37 53.14
CA GLY A 2 12.97 53.46 52.26
C GLY A 2 12.83 52.28 51.39
N GLU A 3 12.67 52.44 50.14
CA GLU A 3 13.60 52.32 49.03
C GLU A 3 14.21 50.95 48.87
N GLY A 4 14.09 50.43 47.64
CA GLY A 4 14.81 49.27 47.16
C GLY A 4 14.31 48.77 45.81
N ASP A 5 14.41 49.63 44.77
CA ASP A 5 14.28 49.25 43.38
C ASP A 5 15.41 48.25 43.00
N ALA A 6 15.04 47.13 42.42
CA ALA A 6 15.97 46.28 41.70
C ALA A 6 15.43 46.02 40.30
N ILE A 7 15.95 46.82 39.39
CA ILE A 7 15.83 46.71 37.94
C ILE A 7 16.56 45.42 37.47
N TRP A 8 15.82 44.48 36.91
CA TRP A 8 16.40 43.34 36.16
C TRP A 8 16.34 43.60 34.67
N ALA A 9 17.49 43.89 34.08
CA ALA A 9 17.70 43.93 32.67
C ALA A 9 17.73 42.50 32.07
N PRO A 10 17.14 42.27 30.90
CA PRO A 10 17.21 40.96 30.25
C PRO A 10 18.58 40.80 29.59
N SER A 11 19.29 39.75 29.98
CA SER A 11 20.51 39.31 29.32
C SER A 11 20.19 38.77 27.94
N ILE A 12 20.79 39.41 26.94
CA ILE A 12 20.79 38.96 25.54
C ILE A 12 21.70 37.71 25.49
N LEU A 13 21.12 36.55 25.25
CA LEU A 13 21.84 35.35 24.86
C LEU A 13 22.04 35.34 23.34
N PRO A 14 23.20 34.93 22.85
CA PRO A 14 23.48 34.91 21.40
C PRO A 14 22.74 33.77 20.73
N HIS A 15 22.20 34.07 19.57
CA HIS A 15 21.63 33.10 18.65
C HIS A 15 22.70 32.07 18.25
N SER A 16 22.65 30.90 18.84
CA SER A 16 23.33 29.73 18.29
C SER A 16 22.45 29.14 17.22
N THR A 17 22.85 29.28 15.99
CA THR A 17 22.36 28.61 14.82
C THR A 17 22.42 27.09 15.00
N LEU A 18 21.32 26.47 15.35
CA LEU A 18 21.15 25.03 15.24
C LEU A 18 20.81 24.70 13.79
N SER A 19 21.85 24.53 12.97
CA SER A 19 21.75 23.78 11.73
C SER A 19 21.69 22.29 12.08
N THR A 20 20.53 21.79 12.39
CA THR A 20 20.30 20.34 12.40
C THR A 20 20.23 19.85 10.97
N LEU A 21 21.35 19.40 10.48
CA LEU A 21 21.47 18.54 9.31
C LEU A 21 20.76 17.20 9.62
N SER A 22 19.48 17.13 9.32
CA SER A 22 18.80 15.84 9.32
C SER A 22 19.13 15.14 8.01
N HIS A 23 20.12 14.24 8.05
CA HIS A 23 20.36 13.26 7.02
C HIS A 23 19.20 12.25 7.07
N HIS A 24 18.29 12.33 6.11
CA HIS A 24 17.24 11.34 5.94
C HIS A 24 17.59 10.44 4.75
N PRO A 25 17.74 9.14 4.94
CA PRO A 25 17.96 8.19 3.84
C PRO A 25 16.69 7.99 3.00
N GLU A 26 16.88 7.69 1.72
CA GLU A 26 15.80 7.23 0.86
C GLU A 26 15.27 5.87 1.31
N LEU A 27 13.96 5.75 1.46
CA LEU A 27 13.31 4.49 1.80
C LEU A 27 12.17 4.14 0.85
N HIS A 28 12.33 2.98 0.27
CA HIS A 28 11.28 2.34 -0.52
C HIS A 28 10.41 1.45 0.35
N PHE A 29 9.12 1.73 0.43
CA PHE A 29 8.14 0.78 0.95
C PHE A 29 7.87 -0.29 -0.11
N GLY A 30 8.56 -1.39 -0.01
CA GLY A 30 8.41 -2.49 -0.94
C GLY A 30 9.70 -2.88 -1.67
N GLY A 31 10.86 -2.76 -1.03
CA GLY A 31 12.01 -3.60 -1.31
C GLY A 31 13.03 -3.17 -2.33
N LYS A 32 13.30 -1.89 -2.56
CA LYS A 32 14.54 -1.46 -3.20
C LYS A 32 15.05 -0.16 -2.58
N MET A 33 16.29 -0.18 -2.07
CA MET A 33 17.00 1.04 -1.68
C MET A 33 17.70 1.60 -2.92
N GLU A 34 17.36 2.82 -3.30
CA GLU A 34 18.13 3.61 -4.26
C GLU A 34 18.46 4.95 -3.63
N SER A 35 19.76 5.20 -3.39
CA SER A 35 20.24 6.49 -2.93
C SER A 35 20.58 7.36 -4.13
N LYS A 36 19.89 8.48 -4.30
CA LYS A 36 20.29 9.57 -5.19
C LYS A 36 20.63 10.79 -4.35
N VAL A 37 21.90 11.11 -4.27
CA VAL A 37 22.40 12.38 -3.74
C VAL A 37 22.38 13.38 -4.89
N SER A 38 21.51 14.39 -4.86
CA SER A 38 21.61 15.54 -5.76
C SER A 38 22.26 16.72 -5.04
N GLU A 39 23.19 17.39 -5.71
CA GLU A 39 23.85 18.58 -5.20
C GLU A 39 22.84 19.68 -4.87
N GLY A 40 22.75 20.08 -3.62
CA GLY A 40 21.99 21.26 -3.20
C GLY A 40 20.91 21.05 -2.15
N GLY A 41 20.75 19.88 -1.59
CA GLY A 41 19.80 19.57 -0.52
C GLY A 41 19.45 18.10 -0.52
N LEU A 42 19.46 17.48 0.65
CA LEU A 42 19.07 16.08 0.83
C LEU A 42 17.57 15.91 0.50
N ASN A 43 17.26 15.73 -0.78
CA ASN A 43 15.94 15.33 -1.22
C ASN A 43 15.75 13.85 -0.90
N VAL A 44 15.15 13.58 0.26
CA VAL A 44 14.73 12.23 0.63
C VAL A 44 13.55 11.85 -0.23
N THR A 45 13.75 10.86 -1.07
CA THR A 45 12.67 10.26 -1.87
C THR A 45 12.11 9.07 -1.12
N LEU A 46 10.83 9.11 -0.81
CA LEU A 46 10.08 7.99 -0.25
C LEU A 46 9.32 7.23 -1.34
N THR A 47 9.02 5.98 -1.03
CA THR A 47 8.08 5.19 -1.82
C THR A 47 7.07 4.52 -0.90
N ILE A 48 5.79 4.80 -1.13
CA ILE A 48 4.67 4.14 -0.45
C ILE A 48 3.97 3.23 -1.45
N ARG A 49 3.66 2.02 -1.04
CA ARG A 49 2.90 1.05 -1.83
C ARG A 49 1.57 0.77 -1.17
N LEU A 50 0.50 0.93 -1.92
CA LEU A 50 -0.87 0.67 -1.50
C LEU A 50 -1.41 -0.55 -2.23
N LEU A 51 -2.09 -1.42 -1.51
CA LEU A 51 -2.84 -2.54 -2.06
C LEU A 51 -4.30 -2.16 -2.17
N MET A 52 -4.83 -2.12 -3.39
CA MET A 52 -6.16 -1.61 -3.69
C MET A 52 -6.97 -2.60 -4.50
N HIS A 53 -8.28 -2.65 -4.25
CA HIS A 53 -9.24 -3.36 -5.09
C HIS A 53 -9.50 -2.65 -6.41
N GLY A 54 -10.00 -3.39 -7.41
CA GLY A 54 -10.25 -2.84 -8.74
C GLY A 54 -11.18 -1.62 -8.76
N LYS A 55 -12.19 -1.56 -7.88
CA LYS A 55 -13.08 -0.40 -7.75
C LYS A 55 -12.34 0.83 -7.23
N GLU A 56 -11.49 0.66 -6.21
CA GLU A 56 -10.67 1.72 -5.64
C GLU A 56 -9.68 2.25 -6.68
N VAL A 57 -9.04 1.35 -7.43
CA VAL A 57 -8.13 1.72 -8.53
C VAL A 57 -8.89 2.46 -9.63
N GLY A 58 -10.11 2.01 -9.98
CA GLY A 58 -10.97 2.67 -10.95
C GLY A 58 -11.29 4.11 -10.55
N SER A 59 -11.57 4.35 -9.27
CA SER A 59 -11.81 5.68 -8.72
C SER A 59 -10.58 6.58 -8.83
N ILE A 60 -9.39 6.05 -8.51
CA ILE A 60 -8.14 6.82 -8.61
C ILE A 60 -7.78 7.13 -10.05
N ILE A 61 -7.95 6.18 -10.97
CA ILE A 61 -7.70 6.44 -12.39
C ILE A 61 -8.68 7.48 -12.90
N GLY A 62 -9.96 7.32 -12.56
CA GLY A 62 -11.03 8.19 -13.03
C GLY A 62 -11.34 8.00 -14.52
N LYS A 63 -12.29 8.78 -15.03
CA LYS A 63 -12.71 8.73 -16.43
C LYS A 63 -11.54 9.13 -17.32
N LYS A 64 -11.15 8.25 -18.25
CA LYS A 64 -10.01 8.46 -19.17
C LYS A 64 -8.67 8.78 -18.51
N GLY A 65 -8.50 8.45 -17.22
CA GLY A 65 -7.27 8.73 -16.49
C GLY A 65 -7.14 10.18 -15.97
N GLU A 66 -8.19 10.96 -16.03
CA GLU A 66 -8.15 12.40 -15.65
C GLU A 66 -7.85 12.59 -14.16
N THR A 67 -8.44 11.75 -13.28
CA THR A 67 -8.24 11.86 -11.83
C THR A 67 -6.78 11.60 -11.44
N VAL A 68 -6.18 10.52 -11.92
CA VAL A 68 -4.78 10.21 -11.60
C VAL A 68 -3.82 11.22 -12.21
N LYS A 69 -4.13 11.75 -13.39
CA LYS A 69 -3.35 12.83 -14.01
C LYS A 69 -3.34 14.06 -13.11
N LYS A 70 -4.52 14.51 -12.65
CA LYS A 70 -4.65 15.63 -11.71
C LYS A 70 -3.88 15.37 -10.42
N MET A 71 -3.99 14.16 -9.84
CA MET A 71 -3.24 13.81 -8.63
C MET A 71 -1.72 13.92 -8.83
N ARG A 72 -1.20 13.48 -9.97
CA ARG A 72 0.23 13.60 -10.31
C ARG A 72 0.66 15.06 -10.47
N GLU A 73 -0.11 15.84 -11.17
CA GLU A 73 0.19 17.26 -11.44
C GLU A 73 0.14 18.11 -10.16
N GLU A 74 -0.88 17.94 -9.34
CA GLU A 74 -1.07 18.74 -8.14
C GLU A 74 -0.14 18.34 -6.99
N SER A 75 0.17 17.06 -6.85
CA SER A 75 1.05 16.57 -5.78
C SER A 75 2.53 16.69 -6.13
N GLY A 76 2.88 16.62 -7.40
CA GLY A 76 4.25 16.49 -7.87
C GLY A 76 4.85 15.09 -7.62
N ALA A 77 4.08 14.15 -7.08
CA ALA A 77 4.51 12.77 -6.87
C ALA A 77 4.33 11.92 -8.13
N ARG A 78 5.21 10.92 -8.28
CA ARG A 78 5.01 9.87 -9.27
C ARG A 78 4.03 8.84 -8.71
N ILE A 79 2.93 8.62 -9.41
CA ILE A 79 1.93 7.61 -9.05
C ILE A 79 1.90 6.55 -10.15
N ASN A 80 2.31 5.33 -9.83
CA ASN A 80 2.30 4.18 -10.73
C ASN A 80 1.29 3.16 -10.24
N ILE A 81 0.46 2.66 -11.15
CA ILE A 81 -0.54 1.64 -10.88
C ILE A 81 -0.11 0.39 -11.62
N SER A 82 -0.01 -0.75 -10.91
CA SER A 82 0.37 -2.02 -11.53
C SER A 82 -0.60 -2.39 -12.65
N GLU A 83 -0.07 -2.98 -13.71
CA GLU A 83 -0.87 -3.44 -14.85
C GLU A 83 -1.56 -4.78 -14.56
N GLY A 84 -2.53 -5.12 -15.39
CA GLY A 84 -3.22 -6.41 -15.39
C GLY A 84 -4.66 -6.36 -14.86
N ASN A 85 -5.39 -7.44 -15.11
CA ASN A 85 -6.77 -7.67 -14.69
C ASN A 85 -6.83 -8.43 -13.35
N CYS A 86 -5.98 -8.02 -12.40
CA CYS A 86 -5.98 -8.62 -11.07
C CYS A 86 -7.09 -8.01 -10.21
N PRO A 87 -7.74 -8.80 -9.32
CA PRO A 87 -8.76 -8.30 -8.41
C PRO A 87 -8.21 -7.25 -7.44
N GLU A 88 -6.91 -7.31 -7.16
CA GLU A 88 -6.17 -6.31 -6.40
C GLU A 88 -5.00 -5.79 -7.22
N ARG A 89 -4.63 -4.53 -7.01
CA ARG A 89 -3.53 -3.87 -7.70
C ARG A 89 -2.67 -3.08 -6.73
N ILE A 90 -1.40 -2.91 -7.07
CA ILE A 90 -0.47 -2.07 -6.31
C ILE A 90 -0.46 -0.68 -6.91
N VAL A 91 -0.70 0.32 -6.07
CA VAL A 91 -0.49 1.73 -6.36
C VAL A 91 0.78 2.17 -5.65
N THR A 92 1.79 2.56 -6.42
CA THR A 92 3.10 3.00 -5.92
C THR A 92 3.20 4.51 -6.04
N ILE A 93 3.44 5.19 -4.92
CA ILE A 93 3.61 6.65 -4.85
C ILE A 93 5.06 6.92 -4.49
N THR A 94 5.78 7.64 -5.34
CA THR A 94 7.22 7.94 -5.17
C THR A 94 7.48 9.42 -5.36
N GLY A 95 8.34 10.00 -4.53
CA GLY A 95 8.76 11.39 -4.64
C GLY A 95 9.29 11.96 -3.32
N PRO A 96 9.52 13.27 -3.24
CA PRO A 96 9.81 13.95 -1.98
C PRO A 96 8.67 13.74 -0.97
N THR A 97 8.98 13.81 0.32
CA THR A 97 8.02 13.54 1.41
C THR A 97 6.73 14.36 1.29
N ASP A 98 6.83 15.66 1.00
CA ASP A 98 5.66 16.53 0.87
C ASP A 98 4.77 16.14 -0.32
N ALA A 99 5.39 15.80 -1.45
CA ALA A 99 4.67 15.37 -2.65
C ALA A 99 3.93 14.05 -2.41
N ILE A 100 4.59 13.10 -1.74
CA ILE A 100 3.98 11.79 -1.41
C ILE A 100 2.79 11.96 -0.47
N PHE A 101 2.94 12.72 0.61
CA PHE A 101 1.85 12.91 1.56
C PHE A 101 0.69 13.71 0.95
N LYS A 102 0.98 14.64 0.04
CA LYS A 102 -0.05 15.34 -0.73
C LYS A 102 -0.81 14.38 -1.64
N ALA A 103 -0.11 13.53 -2.40
CA ALA A 103 -0.73 12.51 -3.24
C ALA A 103 -1.57 11.53 -2.42
N PHE A 104 -1.03 11.08 -1.29
CA PHE A 104 -1.72 10.19 -0.37
C PHE A 104 -3.00 10.82 0.21
N ALA A 105 -2.93 12.09 0.60
CA ALA A 105 -4.09 12.84 1.07
C ALA A 105 -5.18 12.94 -0.01
N MET A 106 -4.81 13.24 -1.25
CA MET A 106 -5.76 13.30 -2.37
C MET A 106 -6.45 11.95 -2.59
N ILE A 107 -5.75 10.82 -2.42
CA ILE A 107 -6.32 9.48 -2.50
C ILE A 107 -7.31 9.25 -1.35
N ALA A 108 -6.93 9.58 -0.12
CA ALA A 108 -7.78 9.39 1.06
C ALA A 108 -9.08 10.21 0.97
N TYR A 109 -8.99 11.47 0.57
CA TYR A 109 -10.17 12.33 0.35
C TYR A 109 -11.02 11.86 -0.81
N LYS A 110 -10.41 11.34 -1.88
CA LYS A 110 -11.16 10.76 -3.00
C LYS A 110 -12.01 9.57 -2.55
N PHE A 111 -11.47 8.70 -1.70
CA PHE A 111 -12.23 7.58 -1.15
C PHE A 111 -13.34 8.04 -0.21
N GLU A 112 -13.10 9.10 0.56
CA GLU A 112 -14.16 9.71 1.36
C GLU A 112 -15.31 10.25 0.49
N GLU A 113 -14.98 10.96 -0.59
CA GLU A 113 -15.95 11.44 -1.58
C GLU A 113 -16.78 10.30 -2.16
N ASP A 114 -16.13 9.21 -2.55
CA ASP A 114 -16.80 8.03 -3.11
C ASP A 114 -17.75 7.38 -2.10
N ILE A 115 -17.35 7.30 -0.83
CA ILE A 115 -18.20 6.82 0.27
C ILE A 115 -19.43 7.73 0.42
N ILE A 116 -19.24 9.05 0.47
CA ILE A 116 -20.35 10.01 0.59
C ILE A 116 -21.31 9.89 -0.59
N ASN A 117 -20.78 9.81 -1.81
CA ASN A 117 -21.58 9.67 -3.01
C ASN A 117 -22.39 8.34 -3.03
N SER A 118 -21.80 7.27 -2.50
CA SER A 118 -22.50 5.98 -2.39
C SER A 118 -23.63 5.99 -1.35
N MET A 119 -23.50 6.83 -0.31
CA MET A 119 -24.48 6.94 0.77
C MET A 119 -25.68 7.81 0.39
N SER A 120 -25.57 8.72 -0.57
CA SER A 120 -26.67 9.59 -1.00
C SER A 120 -27.90 8.79 -1.47
N ASN A 121 -27.72 7.52 -1.80
CA ASN A 121 -28.76 6.57 -2.21
C ASN A 121 -29.10 5.52 -1.13
N SER A 122 -28.59 5.66 0.10
CA SER A 122 -28.76 4.66 1.17
C SER A 122 -29.27 5.31 2.47
N PRO A 123 -30.19 4.67 3.21
CA PRO A 123 -30.68 5.19 4.49
C PRO A 123 -29.68 5.03 5.66
N ALA A 124 -28.41 4.81 5.39
CA ALA A 124 -27.41 4.62 6.43
C ALA A 124 -27.22 5.88 7.28
N THR A 125 -27.31 5.75 8.59
CA THR A 125 -27.26 6.85 9.57
C THR A 125 -25.83 7.28 9.93
N SER A 126 -24.82 6.48 9.61
CA SER A 126 -23.42 6.79 9.93
C SER A 126 -22.50 6.57 8.70
N LYS A 127 -21.57 7.50 8.50
CA LYS A 127 -20.57 7.43 7.45
C LYS A 127 -19.52 6.36 7.79
N PRO A 128 -19.29 5.37 6.91
CA PRO A 128 -18.20 4.41 7.09
C PRO A 128 -16.84 5.11 7.07
N PRO A 129 -15.84 4.62 7.82
CA PRO A 129 -14.50 5.15 7.75
C PRO A 129 -13.85 4.82 6.40
N VAL A 130 -12.95 5.68 5.96
CA VAL A 130 -12.04 5.37 4.85
C VAL A 130 -11.09 4.27 5.31
N THR A 131 -10.79 3.32 4.45
CA THR A 131 -9.85 2.24 4.73
C THR A 131 -8.82 2.14 3.62
N LEU A 132 -7.54 2.11 3.98
CA LEU A 132 -6.41 1.98 3.07
C LEU A 132 -5.51 0.85 3.55
N ARG A 133 -4.86 0.16 2.62
CA ARG A 133 -3.90 -0.92 2.93
C ARG A 133 -2.54 -0.58 2.37
N LEU A 134 -1.54 -0.47 3.27
CA LEU A 134 -0.13 -0.36 2.89
C LEU A 134 0.47 -1.75 2.71
N VAL A 135 1.49 -1.85 1.88
CA VAL A 135 2.34 -3.03 1.74
C VAL A 135 3.70 -2.70 2.34
N VAL A 136 4.08 -3.42 3.41
CA VAL A 136 5.26 -3.12 4.23
C VAL A 136 6.11 -4.38 4.39
N PRO A 137 7.45 -4.31 4.26
CA PRO A 137 8.34 -5.43 4.54
C PRO A 137 8.12 -6.02 5.93
N ALA A 138 8.02 -7.35 6.02
CA ALA A 138 7.77 -8.05 7.28
C ALA A 138 8.85 -7.75 8.33
N SER A 139 10.11 -7.53 7.90
CA SER A 139 11.21 -7.17 8.78
C SER A 139 11.03 -5.82 9.48
N GLN A 140 10.21 -4.91 8.92
CA GLN A 140 9.89 -3.60 9.51
C GLN A 140 8.60 -3.64 10.35
N CYS A 141 7.74 -4.63 10.14
CA CYS A 141 6.46 -4.74 10.87
C CYS A 141 6.68 -4.91 12.39
N GLY A 142 7.78 -5.55 12.80
CA GLY A 142 8.13 -5.67 14.21
C GLY A 142 8.35 -4.33 14.90
N SER A 143 9.06 -3.40 14.25
CA SER A 143 9.26 -2.04 14.74
C SER A 143 7.97 -1.23 14.77
N LEU A 144 7.09 -1.43 13.78
CA LEU A 144 5.78 -0.80 13.73
C LEU A 144 4.86 -1.28 14.86
N ILE A 145 4.90 -2.56 15.19
CA ILE A 145 4.14 -3.12 16.30
C ILE A 145 4.73 -2.63 17.65
N GLY A 146 6.06 -2.68 17.76
CA GLY A 146 6.79 -2.36 18.97
C GLY A 146 6.72 -3.47 20.02
N LYS A 147 7.47 -3.32 21.11
CA LYS A 147 7.51 -4.30 22.20
C LYS A 147 6.13 -4.40 22.87
N GLY A 148 5.54 -5.59 22.85
CA GLY A 148 4.20 -5.79 23.41
C GLY A 148 3.08 -4.98 22.73
N GLY A 149 3.28 -4.53 21.50
CA GLY A 149 2.29 -3.71 20.79
C GLY A 149 2.28 -2.23 21.16
N SER A 150 3.29 -1.76 21.90
CA SER A 150 3.33 -0.38 22.43
C SER A 150 3.34 0.69 21.32
N LYS A 151 4.11 0.47 20.24
CA LYS A 151 4.25 1.49 19.18
C LYS A 151 2.98 1.62 18.34
N ILE A 152 2.38 0.51 17.97
CA ILE A 152 1.11 0.56 17.21
C ILE A 152 -0.04 1.12 18.05
N LYS A 153 -0.03 0.91 19.38
CA LYS A 153 -0.98 1.52 20.29
C LYS A 153 -0.79 3.04 20.37
N GLU A 154 0.45 3.50 20.52
CA GLU A 154 0.80 4.94 20.49
C GLU A 154 0.31 5.62 19.20
N ILE A 155 0.54 4.97 18.04
CA ILE A 155 0.09 5.50 16.75
C ILE A 155 -1.44 5.63 16.70
N ARG A 156 -2.17 4.61 17.17
CA ARG A 156 -3.64 4.68 17.23
C ARG A 156 -4.14 5.81 18.13
N GLU A 157 -3.56 5.95 19.32
CA GLU A 157 -3.96 6.94 20.31
C GLU A 157 -3.65 8.37 19.86
N SER A 158 -2.48 8.58 19.24
CA SER A 158 -2.05 9.92 18.79
C SER A 158 -2.73 10.38 17.50
N THR A 159 -3.18 9.48 16.65
CA THR A 159 -3.77 9.83 15.34
C THR A 159 -5.28 9.65 15.28
N GLY A 160 -5.84 8.85 16.17
CA GLY A 160 -7.25 8.46 16.12
C GLY A 160 -7.58 7.44 15.01
N ALA A 161 -6.59 7.03 14.20
CA ALA A 161 -6.78 6.00 13.18
C ALA A 161 -6.71 4.59 13.79
N GLN A 162 -7.48 3.67 13.24
CA GLN A 162 -7.32 2.24 13.51
C GLN A 162 -6.22 1.69 12.60
N VAL A 163 -5.24 1.02 13.19
CA VAL A 163 -4.12 0.41 12.45
C VAL A 163 -4.02 -1.05 12.80
N GLN A 164 -3.90 -1.90 11.81
CA GLN A 164 -3.73 -3.34 12.00
C GLN A 164 -2.67 -3.87 11.04
N VAL A 165 -1.68 -4.55 11.59
CA VAL A 165 -0.66 -5.28 10.82
C VAL A 165 -1.15 -6.72 10.63
N ALA A 166 -1.20 -7.20 9.39
CA ALA A 166 -1.57 -8.59 9.11
C ALA A 166 -0.60 -9.56 9.78
N GLY A 167 -1.11 -10.67 10.33
CA GLY A 167 -0.29 -11.71 10.95
C GLY A 167 0.60 -12.43 9.93
N ASP A 168 0.03 -12.71 8.76
CA ASP A 168 0.68 -13.45 7.69
C ASP A 168 1.30 -12.54 6.64
N MET A 169 2.31 -13.05 5.96
CA MET A 169 2.87 -12.41 4.77
C MET A 169 1.90 -12.55 3.59
N LEU A 170 1.99 -11.59 2.67
CA LEU A 170 1.28 -11.67 1.39
C LEU A 170 1.81 -12.84 0.55
N PRO A 171 1.00 -13.44 -0.32
CA PRO A 171 1.38 -14.65 -1.07
C PRO A 171 2.65 -14.46 -1.91
N ASN A 172 3.60 -15.40 -1.78
CA ASN A 172 4.90 -15.38 -2.46
C ASN A 172 5.69 -14.07 -2.26
N SER A 173 5.61 -13.50 -1.07
CA SER A 173 6.23 -12.22 -0.73
C SER A 173 6.80 -12.27 0.69
N THR A 174 7.72 -11.35 0.99
CA THR A 174 8.20 -11.08 2.35
C THR A 174 7.59 -9.82 2.93
N GLU A 175 6.45 -9.38 2.39
CA GLU A 175 5.73 -8.19 2.82
C GLU A 175 4.41 -8.56 3.49
N ARG A 176 3.92 -7.68 4.37
CA ARG A 176 2.62 -7.78 5.04
C ARG A 176 1.74 -6.60 4.68
N ALA A 177 0.44 -6.81 4.75
CA ALA A 177 -0.52 -5.72 4.65
C ALA A 177 -0.65 -5.01 6.00
N VAL A 178 -0.68 -3.68 5.96
CA VAL A 178 -1.00 -2.82 7.10
C VAL A 178 -2.28 -2.07 6.74
N THR A 179 -3.37 -2.41 7.42
CA THR A 179 -4.68 -1.79 7.21
C THR A 179 -4.82 -0.59 8.12
N ILE A 180 -5.19 0.55 7.55
CA ILE A 180 -5.43 1.80 8.27
C ILE A 180 -6.85 2.26 7.97
N SER A 181 -7.62 2.59 9.01
CA SER A 181 -9.01 3.00 8.87
C SER A 181 -9.33 4.19 9.76
N GLY A 182 -10.11 5.14 9.25
CA GLY A 182 -10.48 6.35 9.98
C GLY A 182 -10.94 7.48 9.07
N THR A 183 -10.90 8.71 9.57
CA THR A 183 -11.06 9.90 8.75
C THR A 183 -9.82 10.11 7.88
N PRO A 184 -9.91 10.80 6.72
CA PRO A 184 -8.73 11.10 5.90
C PRO A 184 -7.58 11.72 6.70
N ASP A 185 -7.87 12.71 7.54
CA ASP A 185 -6.84 13.37 8.35
C ASP A 185 -6.16 12.42 9.34
N ALA A 186 -6.92 11.58 10.03
CA ALA A 186 -6.37 10.56 10.94
C ALA A 186 -5.47 9.56 10.18
N ILE A 187 -5.90 9.12 9.01
CA ILE A 187 -5.14 8.23 8.15
C ILE A 187 -3.83 8.87 7.67
N ILE A 188 -3.88 10.14 7.25
CA ILE A 188 -2.70 10.89 6.80
C ILE A 188 -1.67 11.02 7.93
N GLN A 189 -2.10 11.39 9.14
CA GLN A 189 -1.22 11.46 10.30
C GLN A 189 -0.64 10.10 10.68
N CYS A 190 -1.45 9.06 10.59
CA CYS A 190 -1.02 7.69 10.84
C CYS A 190 0.08 7.25 9.85
N VAL A 191 -0.10 7.49 8.55
CA VAL A 191 0.89 7.13 7.53
C VAL A 191 2.18 7.92 7.73
N LYS A 192 2.13 9.19 8.11
CA LYS A 192 3.32 9.97 8.45
C LYS A 192 4.11 9.32 9.59
N GLN A 193 3.45 8.90 10.67
CA GLN A 193 4.11 8.21 11.78
C GLN A 193 4.66 6.84 11.39
N ILE A 194 3.93 6.08 10.58
CA ILE A 194 4.41 4.81 10.03
C ILE A 194 5.68 5.05 9.22
N CYS A 195 5.72 6.07 8.37
CA CYS A 195 6.90 6.42 7.58
C CYS A 195 8.11 6.74 8.45
N VAL A 196 7.94 7.49 9.53
CA VAL A 196 9.03 7.77 10.49
C VAL A 196 9.58 6.47 11.08
N VAL A 197 8.72 5.58 11.57
CA VAL A 197 9.14 4.27 12.12
C VAL A 197 9.89 3.44 11.09
N MET A 198 9.43 3.45 9.82
CA MET A 198 10.10 2.74 8.74
C MET A 198 11.48 3.33 8.41
N LEU A 199 11.61 4.66 8.47
CA LEU A 199 12.88 5.36 8.27
C LEU A 199 13.91 5.02 9.36
N GLU A 200 13.46 4.94 10.61
CA GLU A 200 14.31 4.59 11.75
C GLU A 200 14.69 3.10 11.76
N SER A 201 13.91 2.26 11.09
CA SER A 201 14.11 0.81 11.06
C SER A 201 14.17 0.31 9.60
N PRO A 202 15.31 0.45 8.92
CA PRO A 202 15.42 0.00 7.54
C PRO A 202 15.18 -1.51 7.40
N PRO A 203 14.70 -1.98 6.24
CA PRO A 203 14.40 -3.39 6.03
C PRO A 203 15.66 -4.24 6.15
N LYS A 204 15.53 -5.39 6.81
CA LYS A 204 16.61 -6.35 7.01
C LYS A 204 16.49 -7.52 6.04
N GLY A 205 17.57 -7.83 5.36
CA GLY A 205 17.61 -8.94 4.41
C GLY A 205 16.98 -8.63 3.06
N ALA A 206 16.88 -9.66 2.21
CA ALA A 206 16.27 -9.53 0.89
C ALA A 206 14.74 -9.41 1.01
N THR A 207 14.17 -8.45 0.30
CA THR A 207 12.72 -8.27 0.22
C THR A 207 12.21 -8.80 -1.12
N ILE A 208 11.19 -9.68 -1.06
CA ILE A 208 10.44 -10.15 -2.22
C ILE A 208 9.16 -9.33 -2.26
N PRO A 209 9.03 -8.38 -3.20
CA PRO A 209 7.86 -7.52 -3.26
C PRO A 209 6.61 -8.31 -3.64
N TYR A 210 5.49 -7.98 -3.01
CA TYR A 210 4.20 -8.56 -3.37
C TYR A 210 3.77 -8.10 -4.77
N ARG A 211 3.33 -9.06 -5.55
CA ARG A 211 2.72 -8.85 -6.87
C ARG A 211 1.37 -9.55 -6.90
N PRO A 212 0.26 -8.82 -7.02
CA PRO A 212 -1.05 -9.41 -7.19
C PRO A 212 -1.08 -10.35 -8.39
N LYS A 213 -1.72 -11.50 -8.22
CA LYS A 213 -1.93 -12.46 -9.31
C LYS A 213 -3.32 -12.27 -9.90
N PRO A 214 -3.51 -12.54 -11.21
CA PRO A 214 -4.83 -12.66 -11.79
C PRO A 214 -5.65 -13.67 -10.99
N ALA A 215 -6.96 -13.43 -10.88
CA ALA A 215 -7.85 -14.44 -10.33
C ALA A 215 -7.65 -15.72 -11.13
N SER A 216 -7.30 -16.82 -10.45
CA SER A 216 -7.24 -18.12 -11.10
C SER A 216 -8.67 -18.45 -11.55
N THR A 217 -8.92 -18.38 -12.85
CA THR A 217 -10.17 -18.92 -13.40
C THR A 217 -10.19 -20.41 -13.07
N PRO A 218 -11.28 -20.95 -12.52
CA PRO A 218 -11.36 -22.37 -12.24
C PRO A 218 -11.12 -23.15 -13.54
N VAL A 219 -10.11 -24.00 -13.53
CA VAL A 219 -9.79 -24.87 -14.67
C VAL A 219 -10.47 -26.21 -14.43
N ILE A 220 -11.39 -26.57 -15.31
CA ILE A 220 -12.04 -27.87 -15.30
C ILE A 220 -11.30 -28.75 -16.32
N PHE A 221 -10.95 -29.96 -15.88
CA PHE A 221 -10.40 -30.97 -16.76
C PHE A 221 -11.53 -31.88 -17.25
N ALA A 222 -11.79 -31.89 -18.54
CA ALA A 222 -12.76 -32.76 -19.17
C ALA A 222 -12.16 -33.35 -20.46
N GLY A 223 -12.25 -34.67 -20.61
CA GLY A 223 -11.76 -35.34 -21.82
C GLY A 223 -10.25 -35.21 -22.09
N GLY A 224 -9.43 -35.01 -21.02
CA GLY A 224 -7.98 -34.81 -21.17
C GLY A 224 -7.56 -33.41 -21.60
N GLN A 225 -8.50 -32.47 -21.64
CA GLN A 225 -8.23 -31.06 -21.92
C GLN A 225 -8.62 -30.18 -20.75
N ALA A 226 -7.88 -29.08 -20.57
CA ALA A 226 -8.13 -28.06 -19.57
C ALA A 226 -9.05 -26.98 -20.14
N TYR A 227 -10.11 -26.65 -19.45
CA TYR A 227 -11.05 -25.58 -19.82
C TYR A 227 -11.12 -24.55 -18.72
N THR A 228 -11.11 -23.29 -19.07
CA THR A 228 -11.46 -22.18 -18.19
C THR A 228 -12.92 -21.84 -18.29
N ILE A 229 -13.58 -21.64 -17.14
CA ILE A 229 -14.97 -21.15 -17.13
C ILE A 229 -14.96 -19.64 -17.15
N GLN A 230 -15.51 -19.05 -18.20
CA GLN A 230 -15.70 -17.60 -18.32
C GLN A 230 -17.21 -17.34 -18.49
N GLY A 231 -17.87 -16.97 -17.40
CA GLY A 231 -19.32 -16.87 -17.37
C GLY A 231 -20.00 -18.23 -17.50
N GLN A 232 -20.81 -18.42 -18.55
CA GLN A 232 -21.49 -19.68 -18.86
C GLN A 232 -20.75 -20.54 -19.91
N TYR A 233 -19.58 -20.13 -20.34
CA TYR A 233 -18.82 -20.80 -21.40
C TYR A 233 -17.57 -21.44 -20.84
N ALA A 234 -17.29 -22.69 -21.28
CA ALA A 234 -16.04 -23.37 -21.05
C ALA A 234 -15.11 -23.12 -22.26
N ILE A 235 -14.03 -22.37 -22.05
CA ILE A 235 -13.06 -22.03 -23.10
C ILE A 235 -11.82 -22.88 -22.89
N PRO A 236 -11.24 -23.52 -23.94
CA PRO A 236 -9.99 -24.26 -23.82
C PRO A 236 -8.87 -23.37 -23.22
N HIS A 237 -8.14 -23.88 -22.23
CA HIS A 237 -7.06 -23.13 -21.58
C HIS A 237 -5.81 -23.15 -22.48
N PRO A 238 -5.25 -22.00 -22.90
CA PRO A 238 -4.18 -21.98 -23.88
C PRO A 238 -2.83 -22.51 -23.36
N ASP A 239 -2.62 -22.52 -22.03
CA ASP A 239 -1.31 -22.79 -21.44
C ASP A 239 -1.13 -24.18 -20.81
N VAL A 240 -2.12 -25.06 -20.92
CA VAL A 240 -2.02 -26.43 -20.39
C VAL A 240 -1.99 -27.43 -21.53
N TRP A 241 -0.87 -27.46 -22.23
CA TRP A 241 -0.55 -28.55 -23.14
C TRP A 241 0.04 -29.72 -22.32
N MET A 242 -0.80 -30.67 -21.89
CA MET A 242 -0.28 -31.95 -21.41
C MET A 242 0.20 -32.74 -22.64
N PRO A 243 1.47 -33.17 -22.70
CA PRO A 243 1.86 -34.14 -23.71
C PRO A 243 0.97 -35.36 -23.54
N ALA A 244 0.28 -35.72 -24.62
CA ALA A 244 -0.55 -36.91 -24.68
C ALA A 244 0.32 -38.11 -24.23
N HIS A 245 0.04 -38.68 -23.07
CA HIS A 245 0.52 -40.00 -22.74
C HIS A 245 -0.06 -40.92 -23.82
N ARG A 246 0.80 -41.46 -24.65
CA ARG A 246 0.45 -42.57 -25.54
C ARG A 246 -0.29 -43.61 -24.70
N PRO A 247 -1.53 -44.00 -25.02
CA PRO A 247 -2.12 -45.16 -24.41
C PRO A 247 -1.27 -46.36 -24.85
N ALA A 248 -0.66 -47.03 -23.89
CA ALA A 248 -0.11 -48.36 -24.08
C ALA A 248 -1.20 -49.23 -24.64
N LEU A 249 -0.92 -49.82 -25.79
CA LEU A 249 -1.73 -50.85 -26.42
C LEU A 249 -1.94 -51.98 -25.40
N MET A 250 -3.10 -52.03 -24.75
CA MET A 250 -3.60 -53.25 -24.12
C MET A 250 -4.63 -53.85 -25.10
N ASN A 251 -4.14 -54.75 -25.89
CA ASN A 251 -4.97 -55.80 -26.49
C ASN A 251 -5.64 -56.60 -25.37
N SER A 252 -6.94 -56.49 -25.33
CA SER A 252 -7.75 -57.52 -24.70
C SER A 252 -9.13 -57.56 -25.33
N PRO A 253 -9.51 -58.67 -25.95
CA PRO A 253 -10.83 -58.83 -26.50
C PRO A 253 -11.78 -59.31 -25.41
N PHE A 254 -12.83 -58.57 -25.12
CA PHE A 254 -13.98 -59.07 -24.39
C PHE A 254 -15.19 -59.17 -25.33
N PRO A 255 -15.88 -60.32 -25.32
CA PRO A 255 -17.02 -60.55 -26.22
C PRO A 255 -18.26 -59.82 -25.72
N MET A 256 -19.05 -59.35 -26.64
CA MET A 256 -20.43 -58.96 -26.45
C MET A 256 -21.23 -60.16 -25.97
N ILE A 257 -21.99 -60.05 -24.88
CA ILE A 257 -23.12 -60.87 -24.58
C ILE A 257 -24.34 -59.95 -24.28
N LEU A 258 -25.28 -60.09 -25.14
CA LEU A 258 -26.72 -59.82 -25.11
C LEU A 258 -27.27 -58.87 -24.03
#